data_5e09659507a7949103be461f9648450e
#
_entry.id   5e09659507a7949103be461f9648450e
#
_cell.length_a   1.000
_cell.length_b   1.000
_cell.length_c   1.000
_cell.angle_alpha   90.00
_cell.angle_beta   90.00
_cell.angle_gamma   90.00
#
_symmetry.space_group_name_H-M   'P 1'
#
loop_
_entity.id
_entity.type
_entity.pdbx_description
1 polymer ?
#
loop_
_entity_poly.entity_id
_entity_poly.type
_entity_poly.pdbx_seq_one_letter_code
_entity_poly.pdbx_strand_id
1 'polypeptide(L)'
;MSSGGPMNTLITLAADYIVFCAIVFFSQDRLLYFPDNAISGSPDAFGLRPWPGGSQMRGYISIRPPLHPGGTFLVWHGNAGAALQRTYFTEAMERRGRRVILLEYPGYGGRPGKPSEKSFVADAVAAAEQARSEFGDPVYLVGESLGCGVAAAAAGRCPWAGGAILITPWADLPSLAQAKYWYLPARWFVRDRYDSVKNLQGFAGPVAVLLAGSDEVVPVSHGQRLYNSLGGPKRLWVFPSAGHNTWPSGPDEKWWDEVLDFITAKH
;
A
#
# COMPACT_ATOMS: atom_id res chain seq x y z
N MET A 1 10.01 -12.07 -56.34
CA MET A 1 9.62 -11.55 -55.05
C MET A 1 9.03 -12.71 -54.27
N SER A 2 9.82 -13.29 -53.36
CA SER A 2 9.41 -14.47 -52.59
C SER A 2 8.40 -14.00 -51.51
N SER A 3 7.13 -14.31 -51.70
CA SER A 3 6.08 -14.18 -50.67
C SER A 3 6.45 -15.16 -49.56
N GLY A 4 6.92 -14.67 -48.41
CA GLY A 4 7.09 -15.50 -47.24
C GLY A 4 5.79 -16.25 -46.95
N GLY A 5 5.87 -17.59 -46.98
CA GLY A 5 4.67 -18.42 -46.75
C GLY A 5 4.07 -18.19 -45.37
N PRO A 6 2.85 -18.62 -45.09
CA PRO A 6 2.12 -18.40 -43.83
C PRO A 6 2.92 -18.82 -42.56
N MET A 7 3.82 -19.76 -42.71
CA MET A 7 4.75 -20.20 -41.66
C MET A 7 5.70 -19.07 -41.24
N ASN A 8 6.29 -18.33 -42.19
CA ASN A 8 7.22 -17.23 -41.90
C ASN A 8 6.49 -16.08 -41.20
N THR A 9 5.24 -15.79 -41.60
CA THR A 9 4.41 -14.78 -40.95
C THR A 9 4.12 -15.15 -39.48
N LEU A 10 3.76 -16.40 -39.21
CA LEU A 10 3.51 -16.87 -37.84
C LEU A 10 4.77 -16.81 -36.95
N ILE A 11 5.93 -17.16 -37.50
CA ILE A 11 7.22 -17.07 -36.80
C ILE A 11 7.55 -15.61 -36.45
N THR A 12 7.33 -14.68 -37.38
CA THR A 12 7.55 -13.26 -37.16
C THR A 12 6.64 -12.73 -36.05
N LEU A 13 5.33 -13.02 -36.12
CA LEU A 13 4.38 -12.58 -35.08
C LEU A 13 4.72 -13.13 -33.70
N ALA A 14 5.15 -14.40 -33.62
CA ALA A 14 5.59 -15.01 -32.35
C ALA A 14 6.85 -14.32 -31.81
N ALA A 15 7.82 -14.01 -32.67
CA ALA A 15 9.03 -13.28 -32.30
C ALA A 15 8.72 -11.87 -31.78
N ASP A 16 7.85 -11.14 -32.50
CA ASP A 16 7.42 -9.80 -32.10
C ASP A 16 6.71 -9.81 -30.73
N TYR A 17 5.85 -10.80 -30.50
CA TYR A 17 5.17 -10.97 -29.20
C TYR A 17 6.16 -11.28 -28.08
N ILE A 18 7.17 -12.12 -28.31
CA ILE A 18 8.23 -12.43 -27.33
C ILE A 18 9.03 -11.15 -27.00
N VAL A 19 9.41 -10.37 -28.02
CA VAL A 19 10.10 -9.08 -27.84
C VAL A 19 9.25 -8.11 -27.03
N PHE A 20 7.97 -8.00 -27.36
CA PHE A 20 7.03 -7.17 -26.60
C PHE A 20 6.95 -7.61 -25.11
N CYS A 21 6.79 -8.91 -24.85
CA CYS A 21 6.77 -9.46 -23.50
C CYS A 21 8.09 -9.15 -22.76
N ALA A 22 9.24 -9.25 -23.44
CA ALA A 22 10.55 -8.92 -22.85
C ALA A 22 10.63 -7.41 -22.50
N ILE A 23 10.18 -6.53 -23.38
CA ILE A 23 10.14 -5.08 -23.11
C ILE A 23 9.29 -4.80 -21.87
N VAL A 24 8.09 -5.36 -21.78
CA VAL A 24 7.21 -5.21 -20.63
C VAL A 24 7.87 -5.76 -19.36
N PHE A 25 8.51 -6.94 -19.43
CA PHE A 25 9.20 -7.56 -18.31
C PHE A 25 10.32 -6.67 -17.74
N PHE A 26 11.14 -6.07 -18.59
CA PHE A 26 12.23 -5.18 -18.14
C PHE A 26 11.74 -3.79 -17.72
N SER A 27 10.55 -3.39 -18.17
CA SER A 27 9.98 -2.07 -17.88
C SER A 27 8.99 -2.07 -16.70
N GLN A 28 8.71 -3.21 -16.06
CA GLN A 28 7.62 -3.34 -15.07
C GLN A 28 7.78 -2.43 -13.86
N ASP A 29 9.00 -2.08 -13.45
CA ASP A 29 9.21 -1.14 -12.34
C ASP A 29 8.64 0.25 -12.69
N ARG A 30 8.81 0.69 -13.95
CA ARG A 30 8.26 1.95 -14.46
C ARG A 30 6.75 1.91 -14.69
N LEU A 31 6.19 0.70 -14.81
CA LEU A 31 4.76 0.48 -14.98
C LEU A 31 4.02 0.33 -13.65
N LEU A 32 4.75 0.04 -12.57
CA LEU A 32 4.19 -0.17 -11.24
C LEU A 32 4.44 1.03 -10.32
N TYR A 33 5.63 1.62 -10.34
CA TYR A 33 6.05 2.63 -9.39
C TYR A 33 6.13 4.01 -10.06
N PHE A 34 5.42 4.98 -9.49
CA PHE A 34 5.33 6.35 -10.00
C PHE A 34 5.73 7.36 -8.90
N PRO A 35 7.03 7.42 -8.55
CA PRO A 35 7.51 8.31 -7.52
C PRO A 35 7.32 9.77 -7.91
N ASP A 36 6.72 10.57 -7.03
CA ASP A 36 6.77 12.02 -7.12
C ASP A 36 7.91 12.52 -6.24
N ASN A 37 8.94 13.04 -6.89
CA ASN A 37 10.13 13.61 -6.23
C ASN A 37 10.07 15.14 -6.15
N ALA A 38 9.08 15.74 -6.81
CA ALA A 38 8.81 17.17 -6.77
C ALA A 38 7.87 17.49 -5.61
N ILE A 39 8.37 17.43 -4.37
CA ILE A 39 7.56 17.78 -3.20
C ILE A 39 7.28 19.28 -3.25
N SER A 40 6.03 19.65 -3.51
CA SER A 40 5.58 21.02 -3.43
C SER A 40 5.34 21.40 -1.97
N GLY A 41 6.32 21.99 -1.32
CA GLY A 41 6.22 22.52 0.03
C GLY A 41 7.18 21.87 1.05
N SER A 42 7.49 22.63 2.09
CA SER A 42 8.20 22.12 3.26
C SER A 42 7.24 21.29 4.12
N PRO A 43 7.68 20.19 4.74
CA PRO A 43 6.86 19.44 5.71
C PRO A 43 6.27 20.32 6.80
N ASP A 44 6.98 21.37 7.24
CA ASP A 44 6.54 22.31 8.27
C ASP A 44 5.26 23.07 7.85
N ALA A 45 5.06 23.31 6.55
CA ALA A 45 3.85 23.94 6.04
C ALA A 45 2.58 23.10 6.28
N PHE A 46 2.76 21.78 6.44
CA PHE A 46 1.72 20.82 6.79
C PHE A 46 1.69 20.48 8.30
N GLY A 47 2.45 21.20 9.13
CA GLY A 47 2.59 20.88 10.55
C GLY A 47 3.34 19.57 10.81
N LEU A 48 4.14 19.11 9.88
CA LEU A 48 4.88 17.84 9.92
C LEU A 48 6.39 18.09 10.01
N ARG A 49 7.11 17.11 10.53
CA ARG A 49 8.57 17.06 10.53
C ARG A 49 9.05 15.68 10.07
N PRO A 50 10.27 15.57 9.50
CA PRO A 50 10.86 14.28 9.17
C PRO A 50 10.92 13.33 10.37
N TRP A 51 10.64 12.03 10.13
CA TRP A 51 10.75 10.95 11.10
C TRP A 51 11.44 9.71 10.49
N PRO A 52 12.39 9.10 11.24
CA PRO A 52 13.19 9.76 12.25
C PRO A 52 13.91 10.95 11.68
N GLY A 53 14.41 11.85 12.53
CA GLY A 53 15.15 13.01 12.06
C GLY A 53 16.51 12.64 11.45
N GLY A 54 17.10 13.59 10.70
CA GLY A 54 18.43 13.43 10.10
C GLY A 54 18.43 12.59 8.82
N SER A 55 19.58 11.95 8.53
CA SER A 55 19.81 11.20 7.27
C SER A 55 19.05 9.88 7.15
N GLN A 56 18.44 9.43 8.25
CA GLN A 56 17.67 8.17 8.29
C GLN A 56 16.17 8.37 8.11
N MET A 57 15.74 9.53 7.61
CA MET A 57 14.34 9.85 7.41
C MET A 57 13.62 8.73 6.64
N ARG A 58 12.48 8.27 7.21
CA ARG A 58 11.59 7.25 6.63
C ARG A 58 10.21 7.80 6.31
N GLY A 59 9.88 8.98 6.82
CA GLY A 59 8.56 9.58 6.63
C GLY A 59 8.40 10.84 7.44
N TYR A 60 7.17 11.14 7.81
CA TYR A 60 6.81 12.39 8.47
C TYR A 60 5.87 12.14 9.64
N ILE A 61 6.07 12.90 10.71
CA ILE A 61 5.24 12.87 11.92
C ILE A 61 4.83 14.30 12.27
N SER A 62 3.69 14.48 12.92
CA SER A 62 3.24 15.80 13.38
C SER A 62 4.25 16.45 14.31
N ILE A 63 4.46 17.78 14.14
CA ILE A 63 5.23 18.61 15.07
C ILE A 63 4.56 18.63 16.46
N ARG A 64 3.23 18.56 16.48
CA ARG A 64 2.40 18.56 17.70
C ARG A 64 1.46 17.34 17.70
N PRO A 65 2.01 16.14 17.95
CA PRO A 65 1.17 14.94 18.03
C PRO A 65 0.26 14.99 19.26
N PRO A 66 -0.80 14.18 19.32
CA PRO A 66 -1.63 14.05 20.53
C PRO A 66 -0.78 13.74 21.78
N LEU A 67 -1.13 14.36 22.91
CA LEU A 67 -0.36 14.21 24.17
C LEU A 67 -0.36 12.77 24.70
N HIS A 68 -1.49 12.09 24.60
CA HIS A 68 -1.66 10.71 25.05
C HIS A 68 -2.26 9.86 23.93
N PRO A 69 -1.47 9.49 22.91
CA PRO A 69 -1.99 8.78 21.76
C PRO A 69 -2.38 7.34 22.12
N GLY A 70 -3.56 6.93 21.69
CA GLY A 70 -4.06 5.56 21.82
C GLY A 70 -3.42 4.57 20.83
N GLY A 71 -2.13 4.76 20.52
CA GLY A 71 -1.34 3.94 19.60
C GLY A 71 -0.70 4.74 18.48
N THR A 72 0.23 4.10 17.77
CA THR A 72 0.95 4.68 16.62
C THR A 72 0.53 4.00 15.34
N PHE A 73 0.09 4.77 14.36
CA PHE A 73 -0.38 4.32 13.06
C PHE A 73 0.65 4.64 11.98
N LEU A 74 1.19 3.60 11.35
CA LEU A 74 2.14 3.70 10.26
C LEU A 74 1.39 3.62 8.93
N VAL A 75 1.46 4.67 8.12
CA VAL A 75 0.68 4.81 6.90
C VAL A 75 1.57 4.72 5.67
N TRP A 76 1.32 3.74 4.82
CA TRP A 76 1.95 3.57 3.50
C TRP A 76 0.97 3.95 2.40
N HIS A 77 1.36 4.88 1.56
CA HIS A 77 0.55 5.40 0.46
C HIS A 77 0.51 4.47 -0.77
N GLY A 78 -0.28 4.83 -1.77
CA GLY A 78 -0.38 4.11 -3.04
C GLY A 78 0.90 4.18 -3.90
N ASN A 79 0.82 3.63 -5.10
CA ASN A 79 1.96 3.51 -6.02
C ASN A 79 2.38 4.84 -6.69
N ALA A 80 1.56 5.87 -6.59
CA ALA A 80 1.84 7.20 -7.15
C ALA A 80 1.87 8.26 -6.05
N GLY A 81 2.67 9.30 -6.27
CA GLY A 81 2.76 10.46 -5.38
C GLY A 81 3.86 10.35 -4.33
N ALA A 82 3.61 10.94 -3.17
CA ALA A 82 4.51 11.00 -2.01
C ALA A 82 3.72 11.04 -0.71
N ALA A 83 4.37 10.72 0.41
CA ALA A 83 3.76 10.68 1.74
C ALA A 83 3.11 12.01 2.16
N LEU A 84 3.72 13.15 1.83
CA LEU A 84 3.18 14.48 2.15
C LEU A 84 1.85 14.80 1.46
N GLN A 85 1.46 14.05 0.43
CA GLN A 85 0.16 14.18 -0.22
C GLN A 85 -0.96 13.42 0.52
N ARG A 86 -0.65 12.81 1.66
CA ARG A 86 -1.55 11.96 2.47
C ARG A 86 -1.84 12.53 3.86
N THR A 87 -1.75 13.87 3.99
CA THR A 87 -1.99 14.57 5.27
C THR A 87 -3.40 14.38 5.82
N TYR A 88 -4.37 14.00 4.98
CA TYR A 88 -5.72 13.67 5.45
C TYR A 88 -5.75 12.50 6.47
N PHE A 89 -4.76 11.59 6.44
CA PHE A 89 -4.63 10.57 7.49
C PHE A 89 -4.26 11.19 8.83
N THR A 90 -3.31 12.16 8.85
CA THR A 90 -2.98 12.86 10.10
C THR A 90 -4.16 13.66 10.61
N GLU A 91 -4.84 14.39 9.73
CA GLU A 91 -6.02 15.17 10.10
C GLU A 91 -7.15 14.29 10.68
N ALA A 92 -7.46 13.17 10.02
CA ALA A 92 -8.53 12.28 10.44
C ALA A 92 -8.23 11.54 11.74
N MET A 93 -7.01 11.01 11.88
CA MET A 93 -6.66 10.11 12.98
C MET A 93 -6.17 10.85 14.22
N GLU A 94 -5.43 11.96 14.07
CA GLU A 94 -4.91 12.72 15.21
C GLU A 94 -6.01 13.46 15.96
N ARG A 95 -7.07 13.93 15.28
CA ARG A 95 -8.28 14.45 15.95
C ARG A 95 -8.93 13.41 16.86
N ARG A 96 -8.72 12.12 16.57
CA ARG A 96 -9.20 10.96 17.32
C ARG A 96 -8.16 10.42 18.31
N GLY A 97 -7.15 11.22 18.62
CA GLY A 97 -6.12 10.88 19.60
C GLY A 97 -5.18 9.75 19.15
N ARG A 98 -4.89 9.63 17.86
CA ARG A 98 -3.97 8.62 17.32
C ARG A 98 -2.70 9.29 16.82
N ARG A 99 -1.51 8.75 17.15
CA ARG A 99 -0.26 9.21 16.52
C ARG A 99 -0.18 8.65 15.11
N VAL A 100 0.17 9.48 14.13
CA VAL A 100 0.32 9.07 12.73
C VAL A 100 1.72 9.34 12.22
N ILE A 101 2.28 8.37 11.52
CA ILE A 101 3.52 8.51 10.76
C ILE A 101 3.21 8.20 9.31
N LEU A 102 3.31 9.21 8.45
CA LEU A 102 3.20 9.06 7.00
C LEU A 102 4.54 8.58 6.47
N LEU A 103 4.60 7.34 6.03
CA LEU A 103 5.84 6.72 5.57
C LEU A 103 6.06 6.97 4.08
N GLU A 104 7.29 7.36 3.76
CA GLU A 104 7.76 7.56 2.40
C GLU A 104 8.57 6.33 1.96
N TYR A 105 8.45 5.93 0.71
CA TYR A 105 9.17 4.79 0.19
C TYR A 105 10.62 5.10 -0.21
N PRO A 106 11.54 4.12 -0.15
CA PRO A 106 12.83 4.23 -0.82
C PRO A 106 12.67 4.54 -2.31
N GLY A 107 13.28 5.65 -2.78
CA GLY A 107 13.16 6.14 -4.16
C GLY A 107 11.96 7.04 -4.43
N TYR A 108 11.15 7.38 -3.41
CA TYR A 108 10.04 8.35 -3.47
C TYR A 108 10.36 9.56 -2.61
N GLY A 109 9.69 10.69 -2.87
CA GLY A 109 9.77 11.89 -2.05
C GLY A 109 11.18 12.41 -1.82
N GLY A 110 12.11 12.16 -2.74
CA GLY A 110 13.52 12.51 -2.60
C GLY A 110 14.33 11.57 -1.70
N ARG A 111 13.74 10.51 -1.13
CA ARG A 111 14.49 9.49 -0.39
C ARG A 111 15.41 8.70 -1.32
N PRO A 112 16.65 8.39 -0.90
CA PRO A 112 17.53 7.50 -1.66
C PRO A 112 16.97 6.07 -1.70
N GLY A 113 17.32 5.33 -2.76
CA GLY A 113 16.94 3.93 -2.93
C GLY A 113 16.30 3.64 -4.28
N LYS A 114 15.83 2.41 -4.43
CA LYS A 114 15.11 1.95 -5.63
C LYS A 114 13.79 1.30 -5.22
N PRO A 115 12.69 1.65 -5.88
CA PRO A 115 11.41 1.01 -5.68
C PRO A 115 11.47 -0.50 -5.97
N SER A 116 10.99 -1.31 -5.05
CA SER A 116 10.74 -2.75 -5.20
C SER A 116 9.99 -3.26 -3.98
N GLU A 117 9.27 -4.38 -4.10
CA GLU A 117 8.66 -5.04 -2.95
C GLU A 117 9.69 -5.32 -1.85
N LYS A 118 10.87 -5.84 -2.23
CA LYS A 118 11.93 -6.17 -1.28
C LYS A 118 12.38 -4.96 -0.46
N SER A 119 12.63 -3.81 -1.11
CA SER A 119 13.08 -2.60 -0.43
C SER A 119 11.98 -1.99 0.44
N PHE A 120 10.75 -1.94 -0.08
CA PHE A 120 9.62 -1.38 0.64
C PHE A 120 9.28 -2.18 1.90
N VAL A 121 9.24 -3.50 1.78
CA VAL A 121 8.92 -4.37 2.91
C VAL A 121 10.04 -4.37 3.95
N ALA A 122 11.30 -4.36 3.56
CA ALA A 122 12.41 -4.25 4.51
C ALA A 122 12.38 -2.93 5.27
N ASP A 123 12.10 -1.82 4.56
CA ASP A 123 11.97 -0.49 5.18
C ASP A 123 10.73 -0.41 6.09
N ALA A 124 9.63 -1.04 5.69
CA ALA A 124 8.40 -1.08 6.48
C ALA A 124 8.57 -1.81 7.82
N VAL A 125 9.23 -2.96 7.81
CA VAL A 125 9.54 -3.70 9.04
C VAL A 125 10.44 -2.88 9.95
N ALA A 126 11.50 -2.29 9.40
CA ALA A 126 12.40 -1.44 10.18
C ALA A 126 11.70 -0.20 10.76
N ALA A 127 10.75 0.41 10.00
CA ALA A 127 9.93 1.51 10.50
C ALA A 127 9.00 1.06 11.63
N ALA A 128 8.40 -0.12 11.52
CA ALA A 128 7.52 -0.67 12.56
C ALA A 128 8.28 -0.97 13.85
N GLU A 129 9.44 -1.61 13.76
CA GLU A 129 10.32 -1.87 14.91
C GLU A 129 10.80 -0.58 15.57
N GLN A 130 11.19 0.41 14.77
CA GLN A 130 11.63 1.71 15.28
C GLN A 130 10.48 2.45 15.97
N ALA A 131 9.28 2.49 15.38
CA ALA A 131 8.11 3.13 15.99
C ALA A 131 7.74 2.45 17.33
N ARG A 132 7.80 1.12 17.38
CA ARG A 132 7.59 0.35 18.62
C ARG A 132 8.62 0.69 19.70
N SER A 133 9.88 0.75 19.31
CA SER A 133 10.97 1.09 20.24
C SER A 133 10.87 2.52 20.77
N GLU A 134 10.46 3.48 19.94
CA GLU A 134 10.40 4.90 20.29
C GLU A 134 9.12 5.26 21.06
N PHE A 135 7.98 4.66 20.67
CA PHE A 135 6.67 5.06 21.17
C PHE A 135 5.93 3.99 21.98
N GLY A 136 6.44 2.77 21.99
CA GLY A 136 5.78 1.63 22.64
C GLY A 136 4.65 1.02 21.83
N ASP A 137 3.99 0.04 22.42
CA ASP A 137 2.79 -0.60 21.88
C ASP A 137 1.51 0.17 22.24
N PRO A 138 0.42 0.09 21.46
CA PRO A 138 0.31 -0.66 20.19
C PRO A 138 0.77 0.13 18.97
N VAL A 139 1.30 -0.59 17.96
CA VAL A 139 1.59 -0.05 16.62
C VAL A 139 0.64 -0.70 15.61
N TYR A 140 -0.01 0.11 14.79
CA TYR A 140 -0.97 -0.31 13.77
C TYR A 140 -0.44 -0.01 12.37
N LEU A 141 -0.77 -0.88 11.41
CA LEU A 141 -0.27 -0.83 10.04
C LEU A 141 -1.40 -0.40 9.10
N VAL A 142 -1.21 0.69 8.35
CA VAL A 142 -2.23 1.25 7.46
C VAL A 142 -1.69 1.30 6.04
N GLY A 143 -2.40 0.71 5.10
CA GLY A 143 -2.03 0.73 3.69
C GLY A 143 -3.14 1.26 2.81
N GLU A 144 -2.76 2.05 1.81
CA GLU A 144 -3.62 2.51 0.72
C GLU A 144 -3.12 1.90 -0.60
N SER A 145 -3.96 1.15 -1.33
CA SER A 145 -3.61 0.56 -2.63
C SER A 145 -2.32 -0.28 -2.56
N LEU A 146 -1.22 0.14 -3.21
CA LEU A 146 0.10 -0.51 -3.10
C LEU A 146 0.53 -0.65 -1.64
N GLY A 147 0.26 0.36 -0.83
CA GLY A 147 0.55 0.35 0.59
C GLY A 147 -0.11 -0.80 1.35
N CYS A 148 -1.24 -1.32 0.87
CA CYS A 148 -1.86 -2.52 1.45
C CYS A 148 -0.97 -3.75 1.34
N GLY A 149 -0.30 -3.93 0.20
CA GLY A 149 0.66 -5.02 0.01
C GLY A 149 1.86 -4.90 0.95
N VAL A 150 2.34 -3.66 1.16
CA VAL A 150 3.44 -3.35 2.08
C VAL A 150 3.00 -3.58 3.53
N ALA A 151 1.84 -3.03 3.94
CA ALA A 151 1.29 -3.20 5.28
C ALA A 151 1.00 -4.68 5.61
N ALA A 152 0.43 -5.44 4.67
CA ALA A 152 0.21 -6.87 4.81
C ALA A 152 1.53 -7.64 4.99
N ALA A 153 2.56 -7.28 4.21
CA ALA A 153 3.87 -7.92 4.32
C ALA A 153 4.60 -7.56 5.63
N ALA A 154 4.41 -6.34 6.12
CA ALA A 154 4.90 -5.93 7.43
C ALA A 154 4.15 -6.68 8.55
N ALA A 155 2.83 -6.81 8.48
CA ALA A 155 2.02 -7.57 9.45
C ALA A 155 2.49 -9.03 9.59
N GLY A 156 2.77 -9.69 8.47
CA GLY A 156 3.29 -11.06 8.47
C GLY A 156 4.67 -11.21 9.11
N ARG A 157 5.44 -10.13 9.21
CA ARG A 157 6.80 -10.10 9.83
C ARG A 157 6.81 -9.47 11.21
N CYS A 158 5.77 -8.72 11.56
CA CYS A 158 5.60 -8.06 12.85
C CYS A 158 4.33 -8.59 13.54
N PRO A 159 4.30 -9.86 13.99
CA PRO A 159 3.09 -10.50 14.55
C PRO A 159 2.60 -9.83 15.83
N TRP A 160 3.43 -8.97 16.43
CA TRP A 160 3.12 -8.13 17.58
C TRP A 160 2.34 -6.85 17.20
N ALA A 161 2.17 -6.52 15.91
CA ALA A 161 1.40 -5.35 15.49
C ALA A 161 -0.05 -5.44 15.98
N GLY A 162 -0.58 -4.32 16.46
CA GLY A 162 -1.90 -4.24 17.06
C GLY A 162 -3.06 -4.49 16.08
N GLY A 163 -2.81 -4.37 14.78
CA GLY A 163 -3.80 -4.61 13.72
C GLY A 163 -3.42 -3.95 12.40
N ALA A 164 -4.23 -4.18 11.36
CA ALA A 164 -4.00 -3.61 10.03
C ALA A 164 -5.27 -2.98 9.43
N ILE A 165 -5.12 -1.81 8.77
CA ILE A 165 -6.16 -1.14 8.00
C ILE A 165 -5.74 -1.14 6.54
N LEU A 166 -6.55 -1.73 5.67
CA LEU A 166 -6.24 -1.93 4.26
C LEU A 166 -7.32 -1.24 3.39
N ILE A 167 -6.93 -0.18 2.69
CA ILE A 167 -7.82 0.66 1.89
C ILE A 167 -7.59 0.36 0.40
N THR A 168 -8.64 -0.07 -0.30
CA THR A 168 -8.59 -0.52 -1.70
C THR A 168 -7.53 -1.59 -1.99
N PRO A 169 -7.47 -2.68 -1.16
CA PRO A 169 -6.43 -3.70 -1.26
C PRO A 169 -6.68 -4.67 -2.41
N TRP A 170 -5.59 -5.30 -2.84
CA TRP A 170 -5.66 -6.52 -3.67
C TRP A 170 -5.22 -7.79 -2.89
N ALA A 171 -5.60 -8.94 -3.44
CA ALA A 171 -5.20 -10.23 -2.87
C ALA A 171 -3.71 -10.55 -3.16
N ASP A 172 -3.30 -10.43 -4.43
CA ASP A 172 -1.92 -10.52 -4.89
C ASP A 172 -1.74 -9.75 -6.21
N LEU A 173 -0.57 -9.16 -6.41
CA LEU A 173 -0.29 -8.36 -7.59
C LEU A 173 -0.25 -9.16 -8.89
N PRO A 174 0.26 -10.41 -8.95
CA PRO A 174 0.23 -11.21 -10.17
C PRO A 174 -1.17 -11.47 -10.71
N SER A 175 -2.14 -11.79 -9.85
CA SER A 175 -3.51 -12.01 -10.29
C SER A 175 -4.18 -10.71 -10.73
N LEU A 176 -3.89 -9.58 -10.06
CA LEU A 176 -4.36 -8.26 -10.49
C LEU A 176 -3.79 -7.88 -11.85
N ALA A 177 -2.48 -8.03 -12.04
CA ALA A 177 -1.81 -7.77 -13.31
C ALA A 177 -2.37 -8.65 -14.44
N GLN A 178 -2.63 -9.93 -14.17
CA GLN A 178 -3.22 -10.84 -15.17
C GLN A 178 -4.66 -10.43 -15.53
N ALA A 179 -5.45 -9.99 -14.60
CA ALA A 179 -6.80 -9.51 -14.87
C ALA A 179 -6.81 -8.24 -15.75
N LYS A 180 -5.86 -7.32 -15.50
CA LYS A 180 -5.72 -6.07 -16.23
C LYS A 180 -5.07 -6.24 -17.62
N TYR A 181 -4.09 -7.13 -17.71
CA TYR A 181 -3.29 -7.40 -18.92
C TYR A 181 -3.49 -8.84 -19.37
N TRP A 182 -4.76 -9.21 -19.64
CA TRP A 182 -5.15 -10.57 -19.99
C TRP A 182 -4.43 -11.14 -21.21
N TYR A 183 -3.96 -10.28 -22.12
CA TYR A 183 -3.20 -10.62 -23.33
C TYR A 183 -1.70 -10.87 -23.08
N LEU A 184 -1.23 -10.66 -21.86
CA LEU A 184 0.13 -10.97 -21.42
C LEU A 184 0.12 -12.13 -20.42
N PRO A 185 1.18 -12.94 -20.35
CA PRO A 185 1.34 -13.93 -19.29
C PRO A 185 1.78 -13.25 -17.98
N ALA A 186 1.08 -12.16 -17.59
CA ALA A 186 1.48 -11.26 -16.51
C ALA A 186 1.64 -11.99 -15.17
N ARG A 187 0.79 -12.96 -14.88
CA ARG A 187 0.87 -13.78 -13.65
C ARG A 187 2.24 -14.44 -13.44
N TRP A 188 2.91 -14.80 -14.52
CA TRP A 188 4.20 -15.48 -14.51
C TRP A 188 5.38 -14.51 -14.52
N PHE A 189 5.20 -13.30 -15.09
CA PHE A 189 6.25 -12.34 -15.37
C PHE A 189 6.40 -11.29 -14.27
N VAL A 190 5.36 -11.02 -13.49
CA VAL A 190 5.42 -10.02 -12.42
C VAL A 190 6.43 -10.45 -11.36
N ARG A 191 7.46 -9.62 -11.13
CA ARG A 191 8.55 -9.88 -10.17
C ARG A 191 8.12 -9.62 -8.75
N ASP A 192 7.55 -8.44 -8.50
CA ASP A 192 7.04 -8.04 -7.20
C ASP A 192 5.64 -8.65 -7.01
N ARG A 193 5.47 -9.40 -5.94
CA ARG A 193 4.28 -10.26 -5.76
C ARG A 193 3.21 -9.60 -4.91
N TYR A 194 3.61 -8.87 -3.87
CA TYR A 194 2.70 -8.28 -2.89
C TYR A 194 1.52 -9.19 -2.57
N ASP A 195 1.83 -10.42 -2.15
CA ASP A 195 0.85 -11.46 -1.85
C ASP A 195 0.24 -11.21 -0.47
N SER A 196 -0.78 -10.35 -0.43
CA SER A 196 -1.45 -9.95 0.82
C SER A 196 -2.12 -11.13 1.51
N VAL A 197 -2.68 -12.06 0.74
CA VAL A 197 -3.31 -13.28 1.28
C VAL A 197 -2.29 -14.11 2.04
N LYS A 198 -1.15 -14.42 1.41
CA LYS A 198 -0.08 -15.19 2.04
C LYS A 198 0.54 -14.47 3.23
N ASN A 199 0.78 -13.18 3.10
CA ASN A 199 1.43 -12.38 4.13
C ASN A 199 0.58 -12.23 5.40
N LEU A 200 -0.76 -12.19 5.27
CA LEU A 200 -1.67 -12.12 6.41
C LEU A 200 -2.10 -13.49 6.94
N GLN A 201 -1.64 -14.57 6.31
CA GLN A 201 -1.87 -15.92 6.81
C GLN A 201 -1.22 -16.09 8.19
N GLY A 202 -2.05 -16.33 9.20
CA GLY A 202 -1.56 -16.44 10.60
C GLY A 202 -1.38 -15.12 11.34
N PHE A 203 -1.66 -13.96 10.73
CA PHE A 203 -1.73 -12.71 11.47
C PHE A 203 -2.93 -12.72 12.41
N ALA A 204 -2.68 -12.59 13.72
CA ALA A 204 -3.71 -12.71 14.75
C ALA A 204 -4.42 -11.40 15.07
N GLY A 205 -3.81 -10.26 14.72
CA GLY A 205 -4.41 -8.94 14.95
C GLY A 205 -5.64 -8.68 14.10
N PRO A 206 -6.52 -7.75 14.52
CA PRO A 206 -7.69 -7.36 13.74
C PRO A 206 -7.28 -6.73 12.40
N VAL A 207 -8.06 -7.01 11.35
CA VAL A 207 -7.86 -6.47 10.00
C VAL A 207 -9.13 -5.79 9.52
N ALA A 208 -9.04 -4.46 9.33
CA ALA A 208 -10.08 -3.67 8.67
C ALA A 208 -9.82 -3.62 7.16
N VAL A 209 -10.79 -4.01 6.35
CA VAL A 209 -10.71 -3.97 4.89
C VAL A 209 -11.74 -2.97 4.37
N LEU A 210 -11.29 -1.98 3.60
CA LEU A 210 -12.12 -0.93 3.05
C LEU A 210 -12.10 -1.02 1.51
N LEU A 211 -13.27 -1.18 0.91
CA LEU A 211 -13.42 -1.36 -0.55
C LEU A 211 -14.13 -0.16 -1.17
N ALA A 212 -13.61 0.31 -2.28
CA ALA A 212 -14.30 1.22 -3.19
C ALA A 212 -15.19 0.40 -4.13
N GLY A 213 -16.52 0.58 -4.04
CA GLY A 213 -17.49 -0.25 -4.75
C GLY A 213 -17.46 -0.11 -6.27
N SER A 214 -16.99 1.04 -6.76
CA SER A 214 -16.84 1.35 -8.19
C SER A 214 -15.36 1.48 -8.59
N ASP A 215 -14.47 0.68 -7.94
CA ASP A 215 -13.03 0.71 -8.17
C ASP A 215 -12.66 0.27 -9.59
N GLU A 216 -12.12 1.21 -10.37
CA GLU A 216 -11.72 1.04 -11.76
C GLU A 216 -10.25 0.58 -11.92
N VAL A 217 -9.49 0.58 -10.82
CA VAL A 217 -8.06 0.19 -10.80
C VAL A 217 -7.88 -1.21 -10.23
N VAL A 218 -8.46 -1.45 -9.06
CA VAL A 218 -8.42 -2.75 -8.37
C VAL A 218 -9.84 -3.32 -8.30
N PRO A 219 -10.19 -4.31 -9.12
CA PRO A 219 -11.53 -4.90 -9.05
C PRO A 219 -11.91 -5.31 -7.62
N VAL A 220 -13.10 -4.97 -7.19
CA VAL A 220 -13.63 -5.23 -5.83
C VAL A 220 -13.45 -6.70 -5.41
N SER A 221 -13.52 -7.63 -6.38
CA SER A 221 -13.32 -9.06 -6.17
C SER A 221 -11.95 -9.40 -5.56
N HIS A 222 -10.91 -8.60 -5.82
CA HIS A 222 -9.58 -8.79 -5.21
C HIS A 222 -9.61 -8.52 -3.71
N GLY A 223 -10.15 -7.38 -3.31
CA GLY A 223 -10.30 -7.04 -1.89
C GLY A 223 -11.25 -8.01 -1.15
N GLN A 224 -12.33 -8.45 -1.82
CA GLN A 224 -13.24 -9.45 -1.27
C GLN A 224 -12.54 -10.80 -1.08
N ARG A 225 -11.70 -11.23 -2.03
CA ARG A 225 -10.89 -12.45 -1.91
C ARG A 225 -9.92 -12.36 -0.74
N LEU A 226 -9.25 -11.22 -0.57
CA LEU A 226 -8.40 -10.97 0.58
C LEU A 226 -9.20 -11.07 1.88
N TYR A 227 -10.30 -10.33 1.99
CA TYR A 227 -11.15 -10.37 3.17
C TYR A 227 -11.60 -11.79 3.53
N ASN A 228 -12.03 -12.57 2.55
CA ASN A 228 -12.50 -13.93 2.78
C ASN A 228 -11.38 -14.88 3.28
N SER A 229 -10.12 -14.60 2.91
CA SER A 229 -8.96 -15.41 3.30
C SER A 229 -8.46 -15.15 4.73
N LEU A 230 -8.85 -14.05 5.36
CA LEU A 230 -8.42 -13.70 6.71
C LEU A 230 -9.03 -14.65 7.75
N GLY A 231 -8.20 -15.18 8.64
CA GLY A 231 -8.62 -16.12 9.70
C GLY A 231 -8.92 -15.46 11.05
N GLY A 232 -8.32 -14.29 11.32
CA GLY A 232 -8.49 -13.55 12.58
C GLY A 232 -9.70 -12.61 12.60
N PRO A 233 -9.80 -11.73 13.62
CA PRO A 233 -10.82 -10.70 13.69
C PRO A 233 -10.75 -9.82 12.44
N LYS A 234 -11.87 -9.68 11.74
CA LYS A 234 -11.95 -8.91 10.50
C LYS A 234 -13.28 -8.20 10.35
N ARG A 235 -13.23 -7.02 9.73
CA ARG A 235 -14.44 -6.27 9.36
C ARG A 235 -14.26 -5.62 7.99
N LEU A 236 -15.36 -5.56 7.25
CA LEU A 236 -15.42 -5.03 5.89
C LEU A 236 -16.26 -3.75 5.86
N TRP A 237 -15.72 -2.72 5.23
CA TRP A 237 -16.46 -1.51 4.84
C TRP A 237 -16.46 -1.40 3.32
N VAL A 238 -17.60 -1.07 2.76
CA VAL A 238 -17.76 -0.86 1.33
C VAL A 238 -18.33 0.52 1.11
N PHE A 239 -17.69 1.31 0.27
CA PHE A 239 -18.15 2.61 -0.21
C PHE A 239 -18.72 2.45 -1.62
N PRO A 240 -20.04 2.24 -1.80
CA PRO A 240 -20.61 1.72 -3.06
C PRO A 240 -20.31 2.57 -4.28
N SER A 241 -20.32 3.90 -4.13
CA SER A 241 -20.11 4.86 -5.23
C SER A 241 -18.67 5.35 -5.37
N ALA A 242 -17.76 4.90 -4.50
CA ALA A 242 -16.38 5.33 -4.54
C ALA A 242 -15.60 4.59 -5.63
N GLY A 243 -14.79 5.31 -6.40
CA GLY A 243 -13.73 4.78 -7.24
C GLY A 243 -12.42 4.63 -6.44
N HIS A 244 -11.39 4.12 -7.09
CA HIS A 244 -10.10 3.82 -6.45
C HIS A 244 -9.51 5.02 -5.69
N ASN A 245 -9.55 6.21 -6.30
CA ASN A 245 -8.97 7.43 -5.75
C ASN A 245 -10.02 8.40 -5.19
N THR A 246 -11.30 7.99 -5.10
CA THR A 246 -12.40 8.84 -4.65
C THR A 246 -13.14 8.26 -3.44
N TRP A 247 -12.51 7.34 -2.71
CA TRP A 247 -13.05 6.89 -1.44
C TRP A 247 -13.12 8.07 -0.44
N PRO A 248 -14.10 8.09 0.48
CA PRO A 248 -14.35 9.24 1.34
C PRO A 248 -13.23 9.41 2.38
N SER A 249 -12.18 10.16 2.02
CA SER A 249 -10.99 10.39 2.85
C SER A 249 -11.11 11.59 3.79
N GLY A 250 -12.24 12.31 3.75
CA GLY A 250 -12.46 13.48 4.58
C GLY A 250 -12.28 13.20 6.08
N PRO A 251 -11.65 14.12 6.84
CA PRO A 251 -11.34 13.89 8.26
C PRO A 251 -12.58 13.79 9.15
N ASP A 252 -13.71 14.31 8.71
CA ASP A 252 -14.98 14.32 9.46
C ASP A 252 -15.86 13.11 9.14
N GLU A 253 -15.45 12.21 8.26
CA GLU A 253 -16.19 11.01 7.92
C GLU A 253 -16.32 10.07 9.13
N LYS A 254 -17.55 9.62 9.40
CA LYS A 254 -17.89 8.81 10.59
C LYS A 254 -17.26 7.42 10.55
N TRP A 255 -17.02 6.88 9.38
CA TRP A 255 -16.42 5.55 9.25
C TRP A 255 -15.01 5.47 9.88
N TRP A 256 -14.31 6.61 10.04
CA TRP A 256 -13.03 6.64 10.77
C TRP A 256 -13.20 6.18 12.22
N ASP A 257 -14.26 6.63 12.90
CA ASP A 257 -14.53 6.22 14.28
C ASP A 257 -14.79 4.72 14.35
N GLU A 258 -15.63 4.20 13.46
CA GLU A 258 -15.95 2.77 13.41
C GLU A 258 -14.72 1.88 13.14
N VAL A 259 -13.86 2.29 12.22
CA VAL A 259 -12.63 1.55 11.87
C VAL A 259 -11.64 1.61 13.02
N LEU A 260 -11.42 2.78 13.60
CA LEU A 260 -10.49 2.96 14.71
C LEU A 260 -10.97 2.22 15.96
N ASP A 261 -12.26 2.27 16.28
CA ASP A 261 -12.84 1.51 17.40
C ASP A 261 -12.66 0.01 17.20
N PHE A 262 -12.97 -0.50 15.99
CA PHE A 262 -12.76 -1.90 15.67
C PHE A 262 -11.29 -2.31 15.81
N ILE A 263 -10.36 -1.56 15.21
CA ILE A 263 -8.95 -1.95 15.17
C ILE A 263 -8.26 -1.87 16.54
N THR A 264 -8.75 -1.01 17.45
CA THR A 264 -8.19 -0.81 18.79
C THR A 264 -8.92 -1.55 19.88
N ALA A 265 -10.05 -2.21 19.57
CA ALA A 265 -10.76 -3.06 20.53
C ALA A 265 -9.87 -4.25 20.96
N LYS A 266 -10.12 -4.75 22.17
CA LYS A 266 -9.54 -6.03 22.61
C LYS A 266 -10.33 -7.17 21.95
N HIS A 267 -9.66 -7.97 21.16
CA HIS A 267 -10.23 -9.13 20.45
C HIS A 267 -9.79 -10.45 21.08
#